data_82a102bd95bc05418fc8934d5846eb48
#
_entry.id   82a102bd95bc05418fc8934d5846eb48
#
_cell.length_a   1.000
_cell.length_b   1.000
_cell.length_c   1.000
_cell.angle_alpha   90.00
_cell.angle_beta   90.00
_cell.angle_gamma   90.00
#
_symmetry.space_group_name_H-M   'P 1'
#
loop_
_entity.id
_entity.type
_entity.pdbx_description
1 polymer ?
#
loop_
_entity_poly.entity_id
_entity_poly.type
_entity_poly.pdbx_seq_one_letter_code
_entity_poly.pdbx_strand_id
1 'polypeptide(L)'
;MVLEDEAGSDSIEDLHSNGSLRDFRRTGVVSPGRMRAIDKNAMALGVSGSQLMESAGKSLAGVVMEYAPEKVLILCGSGNNGGDGFVAARYLQNVCDVDLLYYSFGDMTPDAEANLRTLLYCDVSVHRIRCPGDLIAAESLFSKADVIVDAMLGTGARKGLVEPYLSMVRLADSVGAVKISADIPTEGFNADRTIGFHLPKSPESEFVDIGIPLDAEIYTGPGDLTMVPAKKSGSHKGAGGKVLIIGGGPYQGAPYLAALSALRGGADIVRVATPCMMHYPDLIVSPLSGGIISGEHTEELISLGESSDCVVCGCGLGNESHDVIREIAPYFRKVVFDADALNYPLPFGNETIITPHSGEFKRISGSLPPKDLYARGMSVRNFAGSADGRLTVLLKGATDVISDGGSVRFNRTGSPAMTKGGTGDVLAGLTGALFSRMSAFDAACISAWINGAAGEKAAGLYQNGLLASDIIDKIPEIMNMEI
;
A
#
# COMPACT_ATOMS: atom_id res chain seq x y z
N MET A 1 -31.01 0.05 59.78
CA MET A 1 -30.65 -1.17 59.02
C MET A 1 -29.90 -0.68 57.82
N VAL A 2 -28.60 -0.65 57.96
CA VAL A 2 -27.64 -0.08 56.98
C VAL A 2 -27.37 -1.16 55.94
N LEU A 3 -27.58 -0.86 54.67
CA LEU A 3 -27.11 -1.67 53.55
C LEU A 3 -25.70 -1.18 53.21
N GLU A 4 -24.74 -2.01 53.47
CA GLU A 4 -23.34 -1.82 53.03
C GLU A 4 -23.26 -2.13 51.55
N ASP A 5 -22.90 -1.12 50.76
CA ASP A 5 -22.49 -1.26 49.33
C ASP A 5 -21.09 -1.84 49.33
N GLU A 6 -20.96 -3.08 48.93
CA GLU A 6 -19.67 -3.65 48.50
C GLU A 6 -19.33 -3.09 47.12
N ALA A 7 -18.62 -1.96 47.09
CA ALA A 7 -17.90 -1.50 45.95
C ALA A 7 -16.67 -2.40 45.75
N GLY A 8 -16.79 -3.34 44.80
CA GLY A 8 -15.65 -4.10 44.30
C GLY A 8 -14.56 -3.16 43.80
N SER A 9 -13.40 -3.20 44.43
CA SER A 9 -12.19 -2.55 44.00
C SER A 9 -11.67 -3.26 42.74
N ASP A 10 -12.19 -2.86 41.57
CA ASP A 10 -11.48 -3.11 40.31
C ASP A 10 -10.19 -2.28 40.37
N SER A 11 -9.09 -2.97 40.60
CA SER A 11 -7.74 -2.43 40.58
C SER A 11 -7.50 -1.75 39.24
N ILE A 12 -7.29 -0.43 39.29
CA ILE A 12 -6.77 0.39 38.21
C ILE A 12 -5.29 -0.03 38.00
N GLU A 13 -5.09 -1.17 37.37
CA GLU A 13 -3.85 -1.60 36.72
C GLU A 13 -4.09 -1.80 35.23
N ASP A 14 -4.73 -0.83 34.57
CA ASP A 14 -4.53 -0.63 33.15
C ASP A 14 -3.20 0.14 32.99
N LEU A 15 -2.15 -0.66 32.96
CA LEU A 15 -0.81 -0.29 32.56
C LEU A 15 -0.90 0.61 31.32
N HIS A 16 -0.51 1.86 31.47
CA HIS A 16 -0.10 2.71 30.37
C HIS A 16 0.91 1.92 29.55
N SER A 17 0.52 1.45 28.37
CA SER A 17 1.45 0.90 27.40
C SER A 17 2.44 2.02 27.08
N ASN A 18 3.70 1.87 27.45
CA ASN A 18 4.77 2.84 27.16
C ASN A 18 5.08 2.95 25.66
N GLY A 19 4.23 2.43 24.79
CA GLY A 19 4.39 2.41 23.34
C GLY A 19 3.60 3.52 22.63
N SER A 20 4.07 3.90 21.47
CA SER A 20 3.48 4.93 20.60
C SER A 20 3.12 4.37 19.23
N LEU A 21 2.12 4.94 18.57
CA LEU A 21 1.81 4.63 17.16
C LEU A 21 3.02 4.84 16.25
N ARG A 22 4.01 5.64 16.66
CA ARG A 22 5.30 5.80 15.96
C ARG A 22 6.08 4.49 15.85
N ASP A 23 5.87 3.55 16.76
CA ASP A 23 6.54 2.24 16.76
C ASP A 23 6.06 1.34 15.61
N PHE A 24 4.94 1.71 14.98
CA PHE A 24 4.44 1.07 13.77
C PHE A 24 4.96 1.71 12.48
N ARG A 25 5.76 2.79 12.60
CA ARG A 25 6.46 3.35 11.45
C ARG A 25 7.32 2.27 10.81
N ARG A 26 7.29 2.21 9.48
CA ARG A 26 8.12 1.26 8.76
C ARG A 26 9.59 1.57 8.98
N THR A 27 10.37 0.54 9.26
CA THR A 27 11.83 0.61 9.31
C THR A 27 12.42 -0.19 8.14
N GLY A 28 13.54 0.28 7.58
CA GLY A 28 14.22 -0.37 6.47
C GLY A 28 13.73 0.04 5.10
N VAL A 29 14.17 -0.71 4.09
CA VAL A 29 13.98 -0.38 2.67
C VAL A 29 12.51 -0.38 2.27
N VAL A 30 12.10 0.66 1.56
CA VAL A 30 10.76 0.81 1.01
C VAL A 30 10.75 0.57 -0.51
N SER A 31 9.73 -0.13 -1.02
CA SER A 31 9.56 -0.26 -2.47
C SER A 31 9.12 1.06 -3.11
N PRO A 32 9.49 1.30 -4.39
CA PRO A 32 9.06 2.49 -5.12
C PRO A 32 7.54 2.68 -5.16
N GLY A 33 6.79 1.59 -5.29
CA GLY A 33 5.31 1.63 -5.26
C GLY A 33 4.77 2.08 -3.92
N ARG A 34 5.33 1.55 -2.82
CA ARG A 34 4.91 1.92 -1.47
C ARG A 34 5.29 3.37 -1.14
N MET A 35 6.48 3.84 -1.55
CA MET A 35 6.85 5.24 -1.33
C MET A 35 5.89 6.19 -2.05
N ARG A 36 5.56 5.89 -3.32
CA ARG A 36 4.58 6.67 -4.07
C ARG A 36 3.20 6.69 -3.39
N ALA A 37 2.78 5.59 -2.79
CA ALA A 37 1.54 5.53 -2.02
C ALA A 37 1.60 6.44 -0.79
N ILE A 38 2.72 6.46 -0.07
CA ILE A 38 2.95 7.34 1.09
C ILE A 38 2.91 8.81 0.67
N ASP A 39 3.61 9.20 -0.41
CA ASP A 39 3.61 10.57 -0.94
C ASP A 39 2.18 11.03 -1.27
N LYS A 40 1.42 10.19 -1.97
CA LYS A 40 0.02 10.48 -2.32
C LYS A 40 -0.89 10.54 -1.09
N ASN A 41 -0.66 9.71 -0.08
CA ASN A 41 -1.35 9.80 1.20
C ASN A 41 -1.03 11.10 1.92
N ALA A 42 0.24 11.55 1.92
CA ALA A 42 0.63 12.83 2.48
C ALA A 42 -0.06 14.00 1.75
N MET A 43 -0.16 13.92 0.42
CA MET A 43 -0.90 14.92 -0.37
C MET A 43 -2.39 14.95 -0.02
N ALA A 44 -3.02 13.81 0.18
CA ALA A 44 -4.41 13.73 0.62
C ALA A 44 -4.63 14.29 2.05
N LEU A 45 -3.58 14.30 2.88
CA LEU A 45 -3.58 14.93 4.21
C LEU A 45 -3.25 16.44 4.16
N GLY A 46 -3.02 17.01 2.98
CA GLY A 46 -2.80 18.45 2.78
C GLY A 46 -1.33 18.87 2.64
N VAL A 47 -0.37 17.94 2.61
CA VAL A 47 1.04 18.25 2.31
C VAL A 47 1.25 18.20 0.80
N SER A 48 1.36 19.35 0.14
CA SER A 48 1.48 19.41 -1.32
C SER A 48 2.80 18.79 -1.84
N GLY A 49 2.79 18.36 -3.10
CA GLY A 49 4.01 17.86 -3.78
C GLY A 49 5.13 18.89 -3.77
N SER A 50 4.81 20.17 -3.96
CA SER A 50 5.77 21.27 -3.89
C SER A 50 6.41 21.43 -2.49
N GLN A 51 5.65 21.21 -1.41
CA GLN A 51 6.22 21.24 -0.05
C GLN A 51 7.16 20.04 0.19
N LEU A 52 6.80 18.86 -0.28
CA LEU A 52 7.68 17.68 -0.19
C LEU A 52 8.97 17.88 -0.99
N MET A 53 8.86 18.40 -2.23
CA MET A 53 10.00 18.73 -3.09
C MET A 53 10.91 19.81 -2.47
N GLU A 54 10.33 20.85 -1.87
CA GLU A 54 11.08 21.88 -1.16
C GLU A 54 11.88 21.28 0.01
N SER A 55 11.25 20.41 0.80
CA SER A 55 11.92 19.74 1.93
C SER A 55 13.00 18.79 1.47
N ALA A 56 12.77 18.03 0.39
CA ALA A 56 13.71 17.09 -0.19
C ALA A 56 14.97 17.81 -0.72
N GLY A 57 14.78 18.84 -1.55
CA GLY A 57 15.90 19.59 -2.13
C GLY A 57 16.69 20.39 -1.08
N LYS A 58 16.02 20.95 -0.06
CA LYS A 58 16.69 21.58 1.08
C LYS A 58 17.57 20.59 1.84
N SER A 59 17.04 19.41 2.11
CA SER A 59 17.78 18.35 2.83
C SER A 59 18.96 17.86 2.01
N LEU A 60 18.78 17.68 0.70
CA LEU A 60 19.85 17.31 -0.23
C LEU A 60 20.98 18.37 -0.24
N ALA A 61 20.63 19.65 -0.31
CA ALA A 61 21.59 20.74 -0.20
C ALA A 61 22.34 20.70 1.14
N GLY A 62 21.65 20.36 2.23
CA GLY A 62 22.28 20.19 3.56
C GLY A 62 23.37 19.11 3.55
N VAL A 63 23.11 17.97 2.92
CA VAL A 63 24.10 16.88 2.77
C VAL A 63 25.29 17.31 1.91
N VAL A 64 25.04 18.04 0.82
CA VAL A 64 26.12 18.56 -0.04
C VAL A 64 27.02 19.54 0.74
N MET A 65 26.44 20.39 1.58
CA MET A 65 27.18 21.36 2.40
C MET A 65 28.10 20.72 3.46
N GLU A 66 27.88 19.45 3.84
CA GLU A 66 28.77 18.72 4.74
C GLU A 66 30.21 18.59 4.19
N TYR A 67 30.34 18.66 2.86
CA TYR A 67 31.65 18.60 2.16
C TYR A 67 32.32 19.97 1.99
N ALA A 68 31.66 21.06 2.38
CA ALA A 68 32.14 22.44 2.19
C ALA A 68 32.68 22.72 0.79
N PRO A 69 31.97 22.40 -0.30
CA PRO A 69 32.43 22.52 -1.66
C PRO A 69 32.58 24.01 -2.06
N GLU A 70 33.58 24.34 -2.86
CA GLU A 70 33.65 25.62 -3.56
C GLU A 70 32.76 25.61 -4.80
N LYS A 71 32.67 24.43 -5.49
CA LYS A 71 31.91 24.28 -6.72
C LYS A 71 31.10 22.96 -6.76
N VAL A 72 29.82 23.08 -7.08
CA VAL A 72 28.89 21.95 -7.20
C VAL A 72 28.34 21.84 -8.62
N LEU A 73 28.31 20.63 -9.18
CA LEU A 73 27.63 20.31 -10.42
C LEU A 73 26.39 19.44 -10.11
N ILE A 74 25.21 19.91 -10.51
CA ILE A 74 23.95 19.15 -10.31
C ILE A 74 23.44 18.67 -11.66
N LEU A 75 23.21 17.36 -11.77
CA LEU A 75 22.69 16.69 -12.97
C LEU A 75 21.21 16.39 -12.76
N CYS A 76 20.31 17.02 -13.54
CA CYS A 76 18.87 16.95 -13.33
C CYS A 76 18.12 16.32 -14.52
N GLY A 77 17.08 15.56 -14.21
CA GLY A 77 16.07 15.10 -15.17
C GLY A 77 14.84 16.02 -15.20
N SER A 78 13.78 15.58 -15.92
CA SER A 78 12.51 16.31 -16.05
C SER A 78 11.45 15.92 -15.01
N GLY A 79 11.71 14.88 -14.18
CA GLY A 79 10.80 14.39 -13.16
C GLY A 79 10.98 15.09 -11.82
N ASN A 80 10.29 14.58 -10.78
CA ASN A 80 10.36 15.13 -9.43
C ASN A 80 11.78 15.09 -8.86
N ASN A 81 12.56 14.04 -9.12
CA ASN A 81 13.96 13.97 -8.68
C ASN A 81 14.80 15.14 -9.23
N GLY A 82 14.60 15.50 -10.51
CA GLY A 82 15.18 16.72 -11.09
C GLY A 82 14.71 17.99 -10.39
N GLY A 83 13.41 18.01 -9.99
CA GLY A 83 12.84 19.10 -9.19
C GLY A 83 13.52 19.26 -7.84
N ASP A 84 13.83 18.16 -7.15
CA ASP A 84 14.60 18.16 -5.91
C ASP A 84 16.00 18.76 -6.13
N GLY A 85 16.65 18.42 -7.27
CA GLY A 85 17.92 19.01 -7.71
C GLY A 85 17.83 20.51 -7.98
N PHE A 86 16.73 21.00 -8.59
CA PHE A 86 16.51 22.45 -8.81
C PHE A 86 16.36 23.19 -7.50
N VAL A 87 15.62 22.64 -6.54
CA VAL A 87 15.52 23.21 -5.19
C VAL A 87 16.88 23.22 -4.51
N ALA A 88 17.63 22.11 -4.56
CA ALA A 88 18.98 22.03 -3.98
C ALA A 88 19.91 23.12 -4.54
N ALA A 89 19.90 23.33 -5.86
CA ALA A 89 20.68 24.38 -6.52
C ALA A 89 20.37 25.77 -5.93
N ARG A 90 19.08 26.06 -5.72
CA ARG A 90 18.62 27.33 -5.16
C ARG A 90 19.12 27.56 -3.72
N TYR A 91 19.25 26.51 -2.93
CA TYR A 91 19.81 26.63 -1.58
C TYR A 91 21.34 26.78 -1.60
N LEU A 92 22.02 26.02 -2.48
CA LEU A 92 23.48 25.99 -2.55
C LEU A 92 24.12 27.27 -3.09
N GLN A 93 23.44 28.01 -3.99
CA GLN A 93 23.94 29.27 -4.55
C GLN A 93 24.35 30.32 -3.50
N ASN A 94 23.85 30.20 -2.27
CA ASN A 94 24.18 31.14 -1.20
C ASN A 94 25.52 30.84 -0.52
N VAL A 95 26.14 29.69 -0.83
CA VAL A 95 27.32 29.21 -0.11
C VAL A 95 28.45 28.71 -1.03
N CYS A 96 28.16 28.39 -2.30
CA CYS A 96 29.14 27.91 -3.27
C CYS A 96 28.71 28.23 -4.72
N ASP A 97 29.63 28.09 -5.67
CA ASP A 97 29.33 28.17 -7.11
C ASP A 97 28.53 26.94 -7.56
N VAL A 98 27.41 27.14 -8.27
CA VAL A 98 26.55 26.06 -8.73
C VAL A 98 26.41 26.10 -10.25
N ASP A 99 26.86 25.03 -10.89
CA ASP A 99 26.48 24.66 -12.26
C ASP A 99 25.40 23.60 -12.25
N LEU A 100 24.40 23.73 -13.12
CA LEU A 100 23.31 22.77 -13.24
C LEU A 100 23.13 22.35 -14.69
N LEU A 101 23.25 21.04 -14.96
CA LEU A 101 22.93 20.45 -16.25
C LEU A 101 21.57 19.78 -16.17
N TYR A 102 20.65 20.11 -17.07
CA TYR A 102 19.38 19.39 -17.13
C TYR A 102 19.06 18.90 -18.53
N TYR A 103 18.47 17.69 -18.57
CA TYR A 103 17.90 17.11 -19.77
C TYR A 103 16.43 16.79 -19.57
N SER A 104 15.60 17.27 -20.50
CA SER A 104 14.17 17.01 -20.50
C SER A 104 13.80 16.17 -21.70
N PHE A 105 13.39 14.93 -21.43
CA PHE A 105 12.74 14.06 -22.42
C PHE A 105 11.23 14.10 -22.22
N GLY A 106 10.55 14.94 -22.99
CA GLY A 106 9.12 15.21 -22.84
C GLY A 106 8.82 16.35 -21.85
N ASP A 107 7.61 16.34 -21.30
CA ASP A 107 7.15 17.37 -20.39
C ASP A 107 7.75 17.20 -18.98
N MET A 108 8.02 18.29 -18.31
CA MET A 108 8.41 18.30 -16.92
C MET A 108 7.17 18.12 -16.02
N THR A 109 7.39 17.59 -14.81
CA THR A 109 6.34 17.68 -13.80
C THR A 109 6.10 19.13 -13.41
N PRO A 110 4.85 19.53 -13.06
CA PRO A 110 4.53 20.92 -12.75
C PRO A 110 5.40 21.53 -11.66
N ASP A 111 5.68 20.75 -10.60
CA ASP A 111 6.52 21.20 -9.48
C ASP A 111 7.99 21.38 -9.89
N ALA A 112 8.53 20.49 -10.72
CA ALA A 112 9.89 20.61 -11.26
C ALA A 112 10.00 21.84 -12.19
N GLU A 113 9.02 22.05 -13.08
CA GLU A 113 8.99 23.21 -13.98
C GLU A 113 8.94 24.54 -13.20
N ALA A 114 8.13 24.60 -12.14
CA ALA A 114 8.04 25.78 -11.30
C ALA A 114 9.38 26.10 -10.62
N ASN A 115 10.07 25.10 -10.10
CA ASN A 115 11.40 25.26 -9.49
C ASN A 115 12.48 25.63 -10.50
N LEU A 116 12.48 25.03 -11.72
CA LEU A 116 13.40 25.45 -12.79
C LEU A 116 13.22 26.92 -13.17
N ARG A 117 11.96 27.40 -13.29
CA ARG A 117 11.68 28.83 -13.56
C ARG A 117 12.23 29.74 -12.48
N THR A 118 12.17 29.32 -11.21
CA THR A 118 12.71 30.11 -10.10
C THR A 118 14.22 30.29 -10.22
N LEU A 119 14.96 29.32 -10.77
CA LEU A 119 16.42 29.43 -10.98
C LEU A 119 16.82 30.52 -11.95
N LEU A 120 15.90 31.02 -12.80
CA LEU A 120 16.18 32.18 -13.68
C LEU A 120 16.46 33.48 -12.90
N TYR A 121 16.12 33.51 -11.61
CA TYR A 121 16.33 34.67 -10.71
C TYR A 121 17.38 34.36 -9.62
N CYS A 122 18.15 33.29 -9.83
CA CYS A 122 19.17 32.80 -8.91
C CYS A 122 20.57 32.91 -9.54
N ASP A 123 21.59 32.99 -8.69
CA ASP A 123 23.01 32.93 -9.13
C ASP A 123 23.44 31.47 -9.35
N VAL A 124 22.81 30.82 -10.34
CA VAL A 124 23.04 29.43 -10.75
C VAL A 124 23.26 29.39 -12.25
N SER A 125 24.36 28.79 -12.69
CA SER A 125 24.64 28.59 -14.12
C SER A 125 23.85 27.41 -14.67
N VAL A 126 22.72 27.67 -15.34
CA VAL A 126 21.80 26.62 -15.84
C VAL A 126 22.09 26.30 -17.30
N HIS A 127 22.43 25.04 -17.59
CA HIS A 127 22.78 24.52 -18.91
C HIS A 127 21.75 23.46 -19.35
N ARG A 128 21.02 23.75 -20.42
CA ARG A 128 20.08 22.77 -21.00
C ARG A 128 20.84 21.86 -21.98
N ILE A 129 20.77 20.58 -21.77
CA ILE A 129 21.28 19.54 -22.67
C ILE A 129 20.16 19.10 -23.60
N ARG A 130 20.33 19.25 -24.90
CA ARG A 130 19.38 18.85 -25.96
C ARG A 130 19.92 17.70 -26.82
N CYS A 131 21.23 17.64 -26.92
CA CYS A 131 21.95 16.64 -27.72
C CYS A 131 23.34 16.37 -27.12
N PRO A 132 24.00 15.30 -27.54
CA PRO A 132 25.39 15.00 -27.09
C PRO A 132 26.40 16.14 -27.32
N GLY A 133 26.18 16.98 -28.35
CA GLY A 133 27.04 18.13 -28.61
C GLY A 133 27.04 19.20 -27.52
N ASP A 134 25.84 19.43 -26.88
CA ASP A 134 25.73 20.37 -25.75
C ASP A 134 26.55 19.85 -24.56
N LEU A 135 26.60 18.53 -24.38
CA LEU A 135 27.37 17.90 -23.31
C LEU A 135 28.90 18.03 -23.49
N ILE A 136 29.40 17.97 -24.75
CA ILE A 136 30.80 18.20 -25.05
C ILE A 136 31.20 19.61 -24.59
N ALA A 137 30.37 20.61 -24.84
CA ALA A 137 30.63 21.99 -24.42
C ALA A 137 30.63 22.14 -22.87
N ALA A 138 29.89 21.29 -22.16
CA ALA A 138 29.78 21.28 -20.71
C ALA A 138 30.80 20.36 -20.01
N GLU A 139 31.61 19.58 -20.73
CA GLU A 139 32.52 18.57 -20.18
C GLU A 139 33.48 19.15 -19.11
N SER A 140 33.96 20.36 -19.29
CA SER A 140 34.84 21.00 -18.32
C SER A 140 34.21 21.30 -16.96
N LEU A 141 32.87 21.28 -16.86
CA LEU A 141 32.16 21.48 -15.60
C LEU A 141 32.33 20.29 -14.65
N PHE A 142 32.43 19.08 -15.21
CA PHE A 142 32.62 17.86 -14.42
C PHE A 142 34.02 17.85 -13.73
N SER A 143 35.07 18.25 -14.45
CA SER A 143 36.44 18.27 -13.91
C SER A 143 36.69 19.40 -12.90
N LYS A 144 35.83 20.42 -12.86
CA LYS A 144 35.93 21.56 -11.96
C LYS A 144 35.08 21.41 -10.67
N ALA A 145 34.17 20.47 -10.65
CA ALA A 145 33.30 20.27 -9.52
C ALA A 145 33.98 19.53 -8.37
N ASP A 146 33.78 19.99 -7.14
CA ASP A 146 34.17 19.30 -5.92
C ASP A 146 33.16 18.21 -5.58
N VAL A 147 31.88 18.51 -5.83
CA VAL A 147 30.76 17.59 -5.63
C VAL A 147 29.87 17.53 -6.88
N ILE A 148 29.53 16.32 -7.30
CA ILE A 148 28.56 16.07 -8.37
C ILE A 148 27.31 15.42 -7.76
N VAL A 149 26.15 16.04 -8.01
CA VAL A 149 24.85 15.53 -7.52
C VAL A 149 24.09 14.88 -8.69
N ASP A 150 23.74 13.62 -8.54
CA ASP A 150 22.82 12.91 -9.42
C ASP A 150 21.37 13.08 -8.95
N ALA A 151 20.63 13.90 -9.65
CA ALA A 151 19.20 14.10 -9.55
C ALA A 151 18.50 13.84 -10.91
N MET A 152 19.08 12.98 -11.75
CA MET A 152 18.57 12.73 -13.10
C MET A 152 17.33 11.88 -13.10
N LEU A 153 17.39 10.68 -12.52
CA LEU A 153 16.31 9.70 -12.58
C LEU A 153 15.98 9.20 -11.17
N GLY A 154 14.70 9.12 -10.84
CA GLY A 154 14.20 8.58 -9.58
C GLY A 154 13.46 7.26 -9.78
N THR A 155 12.65 6.86 -8.80
CA THR A 155 11.91 5.58 -8.74
C THR A 155 10.95 5.32 -9.91
N GLY A 156 10.61 6.35 -10.70
CA GLY A 156 9.72 6.27 -11.88
C GLY A 156 10.42 5.97 -13.20
N ALA A 157 11.76 5.88 -13.23
CA ALA A 157 12.51 5.67 -14.45
C ALA A 157 12.26 4.31 -15.10
N ARG A 158 12.23 4.27 -16.44
CA ARG A 158 12.17 3.01 -17.20
C ARG A 158 13.56 2.35 -17.17
N LYS A 159 13.60 1.03 -17.26
CA LYS A 159 14.86 0.28 -17.38
C LYS A 159 15.57 0.61 -18.69
N GLY A 160 16.89 0.74 -18.59
CA GLY A 160 17.78 1.06 -19.72
C GLY A 160 18.07 2.54 -19.85
N LEU A 161 19.31 2.92 -19.56
CA LEU A 161 19.77 4.30 -19.66
C LEU A 161 19.94 4.67 -21.14
N VAL A 162 19.44 5.84 -21.53
CA VAL A 162 19.55 6.40 -22.89
C VAL A 162 20.39 7.67 -22.87
N GLU A 163 20.95 8.03 -24.05
CA GLU A 163 21.62 9.32 -24.19
C GLU A 163 20.65 10.49 -23.99
N PRO A 164 21.07 11.61 -23.37
CA PRO A 164 22.43 11.91 -22.97
C PRO A 164 22.80 11.45 -21.53
N TYR A 165 21.88 10.84 -20.78
CA TYR A 165 22.12 10.40 -19.39
C TYR A 165 23.32 9.44 -19.31
N LEU A 166 23.46 8.52 -20.27
CA LEU A 166 24.58 7.58 -20.32
C LEU A 166 25.95 8.31 -20.39
N SER A 167 26.02 9.34 -21.21
CA SER A 167 27.23 10.16 -21.32
C SER A 167 27.47 11.03 -20.08
N MET A 168 26.41 11.57 -19.44
CA MET A 168 26.54 12.32 -18.19
C MET A 168 27.07 11.44 -17.06
N VAL A 169 26.59 10.22 -16.93
CA VAL A 169 27.07 9.23 -15.94
C VAL A 169 28.55 8.91 -16.18
N ARG A 170 28.94 8.62 -17.43
CA ARG A 170 30.37 8.35 -17.79
C ARG A 170 31.28 9.51 -17.45
N LEU A 171 30.87 10.74 -17.72
CA LEU A 171 31.68 11.94 -17.39
C LEU A 171 31.79 12.12 -15.87
N ALA A 172 30.71 11.93 -15.14
CA ALA A 172 30.76 12.00 -13.68
C ALA A 172 31.67 10.93 -13.07
N ASP A 173 31.67 9.71 -13.61
CA ASP A 173 32.53 8.63 -13.13
C ASP A 173 34.01 8.78 -13.53
N SER A 174 34.31 9.60 -14.55
CA SER A 174 35.69 9.84 -15.01
C SER A 174 36.44 10.82 -14.14
N VAL A 175 35.82 11.53 -13.22
CA VAL A 175 36.43 12.57 -12.38
C VAL A 175 36.44 12.17 -10.90
N GLY A 176 37.35 12.80 -10.13
CA GLY A 176 37.52 12.50 -8.70
C GLY A 176 36.62 13.29 -7.75
N ALA A 177 35.59 13.96 -8.26
CA ALA A 177 34.60 14.66 -7.43
C ALA A 177 33.84 13.70 -6.52
N VAL A 178 33.41 14.17 -5.35
CA VAL A 178 32.44 13.43 -4.49
C VAL A 178 31.11 13.30 -5.22
N LYS A 179 30.52 12.12 -5.21
CA LYS A 179 29.27 11.80 -5.93
C LYS A 179 28.14 11.53 -4.95
N ILE A 180 27.08 12.31 -5.01
CA ILE A 180 25.89 12.18 -4.17
C ILE A 180 24.68 11.90 -5.06
N SER A 181 23.94 10.84 -4.82
CA SER A 181 22.71 10.57 -5.55
C SER A 181 21.47 10.89 -4.71
N ALA A 182 20.53 11.59 -5.33
CA ALA A 182 19.22 11.87 -4.78
C ALA A 182 18.28 10.68 -5.03
N ASP A 183 17.62 10.22 -4.01
CA ASP A 183 16.62 9.15 -3.95
C ASP A 183 17.16 7.76 -4.35
N ILE A 184 17.53 7.55 -5.60
CA ILE A 184 18.14 6.32 -6.15
C ILE A 184 19.23 6.70 -7.17
N PRO A 185 20.39 6.06 -7.15
CA PRO A 185 21.39 6.32 -8.16
C PRO A 185 20.86 6.01 -9.57
N THR A 186 21.09 6.93 -10.50
CA THR A 186 20.88 6.66 -11.92
C THR A 186 21.72 5.44 -12.33
N GLU A 187 21.17 4.56 -13.16
CA GLU A 187 21.84 3.31 -13.59
C GLU A 187 23.28 3.59 -14.06
N GLY A 188 24.25 2.94 -13.41
CA GLY A 188 25.69 3.10 -13.68
C GLY A 188 26.37 4.29 -12.99
N PHE A 189 25.66 5.17 -12.28
CA PHE A 189 26.26 6.24 -11.49
C PHE A 189 26.80 5.69 -10.16
N ASN A 190 28.12 5.79 -9.97
CA ASN A 190 28.79 5.26 -8.78
C ASN A 190 28.79 6.30 -7.65
N ALA A 191 27.67 6.43 -6.94
CA ALA A 191 27.53 7.38 -5.84
C ALA A 191 28.37 6.98 -4.63
N ASP A 192 29.07 7.94 -4.02
CA ASP A 192 29.72 7.79 -2.72
C ASP A 192 28.68 7.79 -1.60
N ARG A 193 27.57 8.55 -1.77
CA ARG A 193 26.42 8.56 -0.89
C ARG A 193 25.11 8.60 -1.67
N THR A 194 24.12 7.84 -1.21
CA THR A 194 22.75 7.86 -1.75
C THR A 194 21.80 8.34 -0.67
N ILE A 195 21.04 9.37 -0.93
CA ILE A 195 20.16 10.04 0.02
C ILE A 195 18.70 9.76 -0.36
N GLY A 196 18.08 8.81 0.33
CA GLY A 196 16.65 8.54 0.20
C GLY A 196 15.82 9.62 0.90
N PHE A 197 14.71 10.00 0.30
CA PHE A 197 13.77 10.93 0.92
C PHE A 197 12.73 10.15 1.74
N HIS A 198 12.57 10.50 3.00
CA HIS A 198 11.70 9.92 4.01
C HIS A 198 12.13 8.51 4.48
N LEU A 199 12.37 7.57 3.57
CA LEU A 199 12.77 6.19 3.86
C LEU A 199 13.87 5.73 2.88
N PRO A 200 14.77 4.81 3.30
CA PRO A 200 15.82 4.29 2.41
C PRO A 200 15.20 3.45 1.28
N LYS A 201 15.79 3.55 0.08
CA LYS A 201 15.36 2.79 -1.12
C LYS A 201 16.25 1.57 -1.37
N SER A 202 17.44 1.52 -0.74
CA SER A 202 18.36 0.38 -0.71
C SER A 202 18.98 0.24 0.68
N PRO A 203 19.57 -0.91 1.03
CA PRO A 203 20.22 -1.10 2.33
C PRO A 203 21.39 -0.13 2.59
N GLU A 204 22.01 0.34 1.53
CA GLU A 204 23.19 1.23 1.57
C GLU A 204 22.79 2.71 1.58
N SER A 205 21.51 3.04 1.28
CA SER A 205 21.08 4.44 1.25
C SER A 205 20.82 4.98 2.64
N GLU A 206 21.35 6.16 2.87
CA GLU A 206 20.94 7.05 3.96
C GLU A 206 19.56 7.63 3.67
N PHE A 207 18.90 8.21 4.66
CA PHE A 207 17.64 8.90 4.41
C PHE A 207 17.52 10.17 5.23
N VAL A 208 16.76 11.12 4.70
CA VAL A 208 16.44 12.39 5.34
C VAL A 208 14.93 12.53 5.51
N ASP A 209 14.50 13.12 6.61
CA ASP A 209 13.08 13.44 6.83
C ASP A 209 12.69 14.63 5.96
N ILE A 210 11.59 14.48 5.23
CA ILE A 210 11.02 15.52 4.36
C ILE A 210 9.67 16.03 4.83
N GLY A 211 9.29 15.70 6.08
CA GLY A 211 8.07 16.21 6.72
C GLY A 211 6.80 15.45 6.35
N ILE A 212 6.89 14.19 5.93
CA ILE A 212 5.71 13.34 5.70
C ILE A 212 5.04 13.03 7.05
N PRO A 213 3.73 13.32 7.21
CA PRO A 213 3.01 12.97 8.43
C PRO A 213 3.01 11.47 8.71
N LEU A 214 3.14 11.08 9.97
CA LEU A 214 3.06 9.68 10.40
C LEU A 214 1.80 8.98 9.87
N ASP A 215 0.67 9.67 9.87
CA ASP A 215 -0.61 9.15 9.40
C ASP A 215 -0.57 8.71 7.92
N ALA A 216 0.22 9.37 7.07
CA ALA A 216 0.38 8.99 5.66
C ALA A 216 1.03 7.61 5.50
N GLU A 217 1.81 7.20 6.50
CA GLU A 217 2.56 5.94 6.50
C GLU A 217 1.79 4.80 7.18
N ILE A 218 1.25 5.06 8.38
CA ILE A 218 0.63 4.02 9.21
C ILE A 218 -0.87 3.83 8.97
N TYR A 219 -1.58 4.83 8.41
CA TYR A 219 -2.97 4.65 7.98
C TYR A 219 -3.05 4.32 6.49
N THR A 220 -4.08 3.57 6.14
CA THR A 220 -4.46 3.37 4.73
C THR A 220 -5.07 4.65 4.18
N GLY A 221 -4.85 4.91 2.89
CA GLY A 221 -5.34 6.13 2.25
C GLY A 221 -5.48 5.99 0.74
N PRO A 222 -5.93 7.06 0.06
CA PRO A 222 -6.16 7.03 -1.39
C PRO A 222 -4.88 6.72 -2.19
N GLY A 223 -3.71 7.11 -1.69
CA GLY A 223 -2.44 6.81 -2.32
C GLY A 223 -2.16 5.32 -2.47
N ASP A 224 -2.70 4.48 -1.59
CA ASP A 224 -2.54 3.02 -1.66
C ASP A 224 -3.15 2.42 -2.94
N LEU A 225 -4.13 3.09 -3.58
CA LEU A 225 -4.69 2.68 -4.87
C LEU A 225 -3.63 2.63 -5.97
N THR A 226 -2.56 3.43 -5.88
CA THR A 226 -1.45 3.40 -6.85
C THR A 226 -0.70 2.06 -6.86
N MET A 227 -0.87 1.24 -5.84
CA MET A 227 -0.27 -0.09 -5.73
C MET A 227 -1.14 -1.19 -6.38
N VAL A 228 -2.41 -0.90 -6.69
CA VAL A 228 -3.30 -1.86 -7.37
C VAL A 228 -2.77 -2.09 -8.79
N PRO A 229 -2.48 -3.34 -9.19
CA PRO A 229 -1.96 -3.61 -10.52
C PRO A 229 -2.95 -3.19 -11.61
N ALA A 230 -2.52 -2.28 -12.49
CA ALA A 230 -3.32 -1.86 -13.63
C ALA A 230 -3.47 -3.00 -14.63
N LYS A 231 -4.65 -3.12 -15.24
CA LYS A 231 -4.89 -4.06 -16.32
C LYS A 231 -4.11 -3.62 -17.56
N LYS A 232 -3.21 -4.48 -18.06
CA LYS A 232 -2.40 -4.16 -19.22
C LYS A 232 -3.23 -4.23 -20.52
N SER A 233 -2.96 -3.33 -21.45
CA SER A 233 -3.51 -3.43 -22.81
C SER A 233 -3.08 -4.79 -23.42
N GLY A 234 -4.04 -5.53 -23.98
CA GLY A 234 -3.79 -6.88 -24.52
C GLY A 234 -3.86 -8.03 -23.48
N SER A 235 -4.23 -7.77 -22.23
CA SER A 235 -4.47 -8.84 -21.25
C SER A 235 -5.61 -9.76 -21.70
N HIS A 236 -5.41 -11.08 -21.58
CA HIS A 236 -6.43 -12.08 -21.84
C HIS A 236 -7.37 -12.25 -20.63
N LYS A 237 -8.54 -12.86 -20.84
CA LYS A 237 -9.51 -13.19 -19.79
C LYS A 237 -8.86 -14.07 -18.71
N GLY A 238 -8.97 -13.67 -17.45
CA GLY A 238 -8.38 -14.32 -16.29
C GLY A 238 -7.06 -13.68 -15.82
N ALA A 239 -6.43 -12.78 -16.59
CA ALA A 239 -5.23 -12.07 -16.16
C ALA A 239 -5.46 -11.09 -14.99
N GLY A 240 -6.71 -10.66 -14.78
CA GLY A 240 -7.14 -9.82 -13.68
C GLY A 240 -7.51 -10.59 -12.41
N GLY A 241 -7.25 -11.90 -12.36
CA GLY A 241 -7.50 -12.78 -11.23
C GLY A 241 -8.77 -13.62 -11.35
N LYS A 242 -8.67 -14.87 -10.88
CA LYS A 242 -9.77 -15.83 -10.77
C LYS A 242 -10.04 -16.04 -9.28
N VAL A 243 -11.25 -15.73 -8.85
CA VAL A 243 -11.67 -15.86 -7.45
C VAL A 243 -12.74 -16.94 -7.32
N LEU A 244 -12.53 -17.86 -6.39
CA LEU A 244 -13.53 -18.83 -5.96
C LEU A 244 -14.13 -18.36 -4.64
N ILE A 245 -15.43 -18.25 -4.58
CA ILE A 245 -16.18 -18.04 -3.34
C ILE A 245 -16.75 -19.40 -2.89
N ILE A 246 -16.39 -19.84 -1.69
CA ILE A 246 -16.97 -21.02 -1.04
C ILE A 246 -17.84 -20.52 0.10
N GLY A 247 -19.14 -20.65 -0.04
CA GLY A 247 -20.07 -20.10 0.95
C GLY A 247 -21.50 -20.48 0.72
N GLY A 248 -22.36 -19.99 1.63
CA GLY A 248 -23.77 -20.34 1.63
C GLY A 248 -24.08 -21.63 2.35
N GLY A 249 -25.30 -21.75 2.73
CA GLY A 249 -25.90 -22.74 3.59
C GLY A 249 -27.09 -22.10 4.26
N PRO A 250 -27.06 -21.90 5.60
CA PRO A 250 -28.13 -21.18 6.30
C PRO A 250 -28.35 -19.75 5.81
N TYR A 251 -27.29 -19.07 5.34
CA TYR A 251 -27.36 -17.67 4.90
C TYR A 251 -27.05 -17.56 3.41
N GLN A 252 -28.09 -17.46 2.60
CA GLN A 252 -28.00 -17.56 1.14
C GLN A 252 -27.44 -16.29 0.46
N GLY A 253 -27.63 -15.10 1.06
CA GLY A 253 -27.22 -13.81 0.49
C GLY A 253 -25.72 -13.50 0.57
N ALA A 254 -25.05 -14.03 1.59
CA ALA A 254 -23.66 -13.72 1.91
C ALA A 254 -22.67 -14.06 0.77
N PRO A 255 -22.66 -15.28 0.17
CA PRO A 255 -21.75 -15.59 -0.92
C PRO A 255 -22.03 -14.76 -2.19
N TYR A 256 -23.28 -14.33 -2.38
CA TYR A 256 -23.64 -13.43 -3.47
C TYR A 256 -23.01 -12.05 -3.32
N LEU A 257 -23.09 -11.46 -2.11
CA LEU A 257 -22.46 -10.16 -1.82
C LEU A 257 -20.94 -10.22 -1.98
N ALA A 258 -20.30 -11.27 -1.47
CA ALA A 258 -18.87 -11.49 -1.65
C ALA A 258 -18.48 -11.63 -3.13
N ALA A 259 -19.25 -12.39 -3.91
CA ALA A 259 -18.98 -12.61 -5.33
C ALA A 259 -19.10 -11.33 -6.16
N LEU A 260 -20.17 -10.55 -5.94
CA LEU A 260 -20.34 -9.27 -6.64
C LEU A 260 -19.27 -8.25 -6.27
N SER A 261 -18.90 -8.20 -4.99
CA SER A 261 -17.82 -7.35 -4.51
C SER A 261 -16.50 -7.72 -5.16
N ALA A 262 -16.20 -9.02 -5.31
CA ALA A 262 -15.00 -9.47 -6.01
C ALA A 262 -14.97 -9.04 -7.47
N LEU A 263 -16.11 -9.12 -8.20
CA LEU A 263 -16.21 -8.60 -9.58
C LEU A 263 -15.97 -7.10 -9.63
N ARG A 264 -16.60 -6.32 -8.75
CA ARG A 264 -16.43 -4.86 -8.66
C ARG A 264 -15.02 -4.47 -8.22
N GLY A 265 -14.35 -5.32 -7.44
CA GLY A 265 -12.93 -5.21 -7.07
C GLY A 265 -11.95 -5.55 -8.19
N GLY A 266 -12.47 -5.89 -9.39
CA GLY A 266 -11.69 -6.08 -10.62
C GLY A 266 -11.20 -7.50 -10.87
N ALA A 267 -11.75 -8.52 -10.21
CA ALA A 267 -11.53 -9.92 -10.61
C ALA A 267 -12.16 -10.18 -11.98
N ASP A 268 -11.43 -10.89 -12.85
CA ASP A 268 -11.89 -11.20 -14.21
C ASP A 268 -12.91 -12.33 -14.24
N ILE A 269 -12.78 -13.28 -13.34
CA ILE A 269 -13.63 -14.46 -13.22
C ILE A 269 -13.95 -14.68 -11.74
N VAL A 270 -15.21 -14.73 -11.42
CA VAL A 270 -15.68 -15.12 -10.09
C VAL A 270 -16.57 -16.35 -10.21
N ARG A 271 -16.21 -17.40 -9.49
CA ARG A 271 -16.97 -18.61 -9.35
C ARG A 271 -17.49 -18.75 -7.93
N VAL A 272 -18.71 -19.23 -7.77
CA VAL A 272 -19.34 -19.46 -6.45
C VAL A 272 -19.66 -20.94 -6.33
N ALA A 273 -19.01 -21.63 -5.40
CA ALA A 273 -19.37 -22.99 -4.99
C ALA A 273 -20.30 -22.91 -3.78
N THR A 274 -21.55 -23.30 -3.96
CA THR A 274 -22.60 -23.06 -2.97
C THR A 274 -23.74 -24.05 -3.08
N PRO A 275 -24.36 -24.49 -1.96
CA PRO A 275 -25.60 -25.22 -1.97
C PRO A 275 -26.84 -24.34 -2.19
N CYS A 276 -26.66 -23.02 -2.25
CA CYS A 276 -27.76 -22.07 -2.44
C CYS A 276 -28.12 -21.94 -3.92
N MET A 277 -29.41 -21.82 -4.23
CA MET A 277 -29.85 -21.43 -5.57
C MET A 277 -29.49 -19.97 -5.84
N MET A 278 -28.64 -19.75 -6.85
CA MET A 278 -28.15 -18.43 -7.19
C MET A 278 -28.23 -18.21 -8.70
N HIS A 279 -28.86 -17.13 -9.12
CA HIS A 279 -28.96 -16.74 -10.53
C HIS A 279 -28.54 -15.28 -10.69
N TYR A 280 -27.36 -15.07 -11.24
CA TYR A 280 -26.87 -13.75 -11.62
C TYR A 280 -26.01 -13.85 -12.88
N PRO A 281 -26.27 -13.04 -13.92
CA PRO A 281 -25.67 -13.21 -15.24
C PRO A 281 -24.13 -13.17 -15.26
N ASP A 282 -23.51 -12.40 -14.34
CA ASP A 282 -22.06 -12.20 -14.30
C ASP A 282 -21.33 -13.22 -13.42
N LEU A 283 -22.05 -14.07 -12.70
CA LEU A 283 -21.47 -15.08 -11.81
C LEU A 283 -21.47 -16.48 -12.43
N ILE A 284 -20.39 -17.19 -12.25
CA ILE A 284 -20.30 -18.63 -12.56
C ILE A 284 -20.63 -19.40 -11.29
N VAL A 285 -21.76 -20.11 -11.28
CA VAL A 285 -22.17 -20.89 -10.12
C VAL A 285 -21.82 -22.37 -10.33
N SER A 286 -21.15 -22.97 -9.34
CA SER A 286 -20.99 -24.41 -9.17
C SER A 286 -21.95 -24.85 -8.06
N PRO A 287 -23.10 -25.41 -8.41
CA PRO A 287 -24.10 -25.82 -7.42
C PRO A 287 -23.62 -27.08 -6.68
N LEU A 288 -23.61 -27.01 -5.37
CA LEU A 288 -23.31 -28.16 -4.50
C LEU A 288 -24.60 -28.83 -4.04
N SER A 289 -24.57 -30.15 -3.84
CA SER A 289 -25.72 -30.92 -3.36
C SER A 289 -26.06 -30.59 -1.91
N GLY A 290 -27.30 -30.90 -1.50
CA GLY A 290 -27.75 -30.70 -0.12
C GLY A 290 -27.97 -29.25 0.27
N GLY A 291 -27.99 -28.98 1.57
CA GLY A 291 -28.29 -27.66 2.15
C GLY A 291 -27.10 -27.00 2.84
N ILE A 292 -25.97 -27.73 3.02
CA ILE A 292 -24.74 -27.30 3.67
C ILE A 292 -23.53 -27.84 2.91
N ILE A 293 -22.37 -27.20 3.09
CA ILE A 293 -21.10 -27.71 2.56
C ILE A 293 -20.56 -28.75 3.54
N SER A 294 -20.33 -29.98 3.05
CA SER A 294 -19.94 -31.14 3.84
C SER A 294 -18.77 -31.89 3.18
N GLY A 295 -18.27 -32.96 3.82
CA GLY A 295 -17.15 -33.77 3.33
C GLY A 295 -17.40 -34.41 1.96
N GLU A 296 -18.64 -34.58 1.51
CA GLU A 296 -18.96 -35.07 0.16
C GLU A 296 -18.50 -34.14 -0.96
N HIS A 297 -18.25 -32.84 -0.66
CA HIS A 297 -17.82 -31.83 -1.60
C HIS A 297 -16.29 -31.63 -1.62
N THR A 298 -15.53 -32.33 -0.76
CA THR A 298 -14.08 -32.12 -0.56
C THR A 298 -13.29 -32.13 -1.89
N GLU A 299 -13.44 -33.18 -2.71
CA GLU A 299 -12.70 -33.33 -3.98
C GLU A 299 -13.05 -32.24 -5.00
N GLU A 300 -14.34 -31.91 -5.12
CA GLU A 300 -14.79 -30.85 -6.01
C GLU A 300 -14.26 -29.49 -5.59
N LEU A 301 -14.33 -29.15 -4.30
CA LEU A 301 -13.86 -27.88 -3.77
C LEU A 301 -12.34 -27.70 -3.89
N ILE A 302 -11.55 -28.77 -3.69
CA ILE A 302 -10.10 -28.77 -3.92
C ILE A 302 -9.81 -28.46 -5.39
N SER A 303 -10.44 -29.20 -6.32
CA SER A 303 -10.23 -29.00 -7.77
C SER A 303 -10.60 -27.58 -8.22
N LEU A 304 -11.70 -27.01 -7.71
CA LEU A 304 -12.10 -25.64 -8.00
C LEU A 304 -11.10 -24.62 -7.42
N GLY A 305 -10.60 -24.86 -6.20
CA GLY A 305 -9.63 -23.99 -5.53
C GLY A 305 -8.27 -23.97 -6.23
N GLU A 306 -7.75 -25.14 -6.66
CA GLU A 306 -6.48 -25.24 -7.40
C GLU A 306 -6.52 -24.51 -8.75
N SER A 307 -7.69 -24.40 -9.37
CA SER A 307 -7.91 -23.68 -10.63
C SER A 307 -8.07 -22.16 -10.44
N SER A 308 -8.07 -21.67 -9.20
CA SER A 308 -8.32 -20.28 -8.81
C SER A 308 -7.06 -19.60 -8.28
N ASP A 309 -6.94 -18.28 -8.47
CA ASP A 309 -5.82 -17.49 -7.97
C ASP A 309 -5.99 -17.13 -6.48
N CYS A 310 -7.24 -17.08 -6.01
CA CYS A 310 -7.60 -16.83 -4.61
C CYS A 310 -8.95 -17.50 -4.28
N VAL A 311 -9.07 -18.02 -3.07
CA VAL A 311 -10.32 -18.54 -2.52
C VAL A 311 -10.82 -17.61 -1.41
N VAL A 312 -12.11 -17.31 -1.38
CA VAL A 312 -12.78 -16.62 -0.27
C VAL A 312 -13.76 -17.60 0.37
N CYS A 313 -13.62 -17.81 1.65
CA CYS A 313 -14.38 -18.85 2.33
C CYS A 313 -14.93 -18.36 3.68
N GLY A 314 -16.19 -18.70 3.98
CA GLY A 314 -16.81 -18.37 5.25
C GLY A 314 -18.16 -17.70 5.16
N CYS A 315 -18.41 -16.94 4.10
CA CYS A 315 -19.60 -16.14 3.91
C CYS A 315 -20.87 -17.02 3.93
N GLY A 316 -21.58 -17.03 5.04
CA GLY A 316 -22.87 -17.71 5.19
C GLY A 316 -22.82 -19.24 5.28
N LEU A 317 -21.67 -19.83 5.63
CA LEU A 317 -21.47 -21.28 5.70
C LEU A 317 -22.24 -21.98 6.80
N GLY A 318 -22.42 -21.34 7.95
CA GLY A 318 -22.82 -22.01 9.18
C GLY A 318 -21.69 -22.83 9.82
N ASN A 319 -21.87 -23.19 11.09
CA ASN A 319 -20.84 -23.86 11.88
C ASN A 319 -20.56 -25.30 11.46
N GLU A 320 -21.50 -25.96 10.80
CA GLU A 320 -21.42 -27.40 10.45
C GLU A 320 -20.39 -27.68 9.34
N SER A 321 -20.01 -26.66 8.56
CA SER A 321 -19.05 -26.79 7.45
C SER A 321 -17.57 -26.60 7.88
N HIS A 322 -17.30 -26.32 9.15
CA HIS A 322 -15.96 -25.94 9.61
C HIS A 322 -14.91 -27.03 9.38
N ASP A 323 -15.26 -28.30 9.64
CA ASP A 323 -14.30 -29.40 9.50
C ASP A 323 -13.87 -29.60 8.05
N VAL A 324 -14.79 -29.55 7.09
CA VAL A 324 -14.45 -29.67 5.67
C VAL A 324 -13.62 -28.47 5.21
N ILE A 325 -13.88 -27.26 5.70
CA ILE A 325 -13.06 -26.10 5.36
C ILE A 325 -11.63 -26.24 5.86
N ARG A 326 -11.43 -26.80 7.06
CA ARG A 326 -10.08 -27.10 7.58
C ARG A 326 -9.37 -28.17 6.75
N GLU A 327 -10.08 -29.16 6.27
CA GLU A 327 -9.53 -30.23 5.44
C GLU A 327 -9.04 -29.71 4.09
N ILE A 328 -9.83 -28.84 3.42
CA ILE A 328 -9.50 -28.34 2.07
C ILE A 328 -8.55 -27.13 2.07
N ALA A 329 -8.48 -26.35 3.15
CA ALA A 329 -7.70 -25.11 3.22
C ALA A 329 -6.22 -25.28 2.84
N PRO A 330 -5.49 -26.34 3.24
CA PRO A 330 -4.09 -26.53 2.89
C PRO A 330 -3.80 -26.66 1.38
N TYR A 331 -4.79 -26.97 0.58
CA TYR A 331 -4.66 -27.07 -0.88
C TYR A 331 -4.72 -25.71 -1.58
N PHE A 332 -5.15 -24.66 -0.88
CA PHE A 332 -5.30 -23.34 -1.47
C PHE A 332 -4.03 -22.51 -1.34
N ARG A 333 -3.59 -21.95 -2.45
CA ARG A 333 -2.41 -21.08 -2.49
C ARG A 333 -2.65 -19.77 -1.75
N LYS A 334 -3.78 -19.13 -2.02
CA LYS A 334 -4.22 -17.88 -1.39
C LYS A 334 -5.66 -18.03 -0.93
N VAL A 335 -5.91 -17.69 0.33
CA VAL A 335 -7.26 -17.82 0.87
C VAL A 335 -7.60 -16.67 1.82
N VAL A 336 -8.84 -16.20 1.73
CA VAL A 336 -9.47 -15.26 2.67
C VAL A 336 -10.50 -16.02 3.47
N PHE A 337 -10.37 -16.04 4.79
CA PHE A 337 -11.40 -16.57 5.69
C PHE A 337 -12.13 -15.43 6.39
N ASP A 338 -13.46 -15.50 6.39
CA ASP A 338 -14.35 -14.58 7.10
C ASP A 338 -15.46 -15.35 7.82
N ALA A 339 -16.16 -14.70 8.70
CA ALA A 339 -17.39 -15.16 9.34
C ALA A 339 -17.30 -16.59 9.91
N ASP A 340 -18.10 -17.53 9.38
CA ASP A 340 -18.25 -18.88 9.93
C ASP A 340 -17.00 -19.77 9.74
N ALA A 341 -16.08 -19.42 8.85
CA ALA A 341 -14.78 -20.09 8.73
C ALA A 341 -13.82 -19.72 9.87
N LEU A 342 -14.07 -18.64 10.60
CA LEU A 342 -13.21 -18.15 11.69
C LEU A 342 -13.54 -18.86 13.01
N ASN A 343 -13.30 -20.15 13.08
CA ASN A 343 -13.44 -21.01 14.26
C ASN A 343 -12.12 -21.66 14.65
N TYR A 344 -12.01 -22.10 15.90
CA TYR A 344 -10.84 -22.85 16.39
C TYR A 344 -11.02 -24.36 16.16
N PRO A 345 -10.00 -25.08 15.68
CA PRO A 345 -8.70 -24.57 15.16
C PRO A 345 -8.87 -23.79 13.87
N LEU A 346 -8.12 -22.67 13.73
CA LEU A 346 -8.18 -21.83 12.52
C LEU A 346 -7.70 -22.61 11.29
N PRO A 347 -8.45 -22.59 10.17
CA PRO A 347 -7.96 -23.17 8.92
C PRO A 347 -6.84 -22.32 8.32
N PHE A 348 -5.90 -22.95 7.61
CA PHE A 348 -4.79 -22.27 6.93
C PHE A 348 -4.59 -22.79 5.52
N GLY A 349 -4.44 -21.86 4.56
CA GLY A 349 -3.82 -22.09 3.26
C GLY A 349 -2.32 -21.77 3.28
N ASN A 350 -1.69 -21.71 2.11
CA ASN A 350 -0.28 -21.34 2.02
C ASN A 350 -0.07 -19.86 2.38
N GLU A 351 -0.89 -18.97 1.83
CA GLU A 351 -1.00 -17.57 2.23
C GLU A 351 -2.46 -17.29 2.65
N THR A 352 -2.65 -16.79 3.86
CA THR A 352 -3.97 -16.63 4.47
C THR A 352 -4.22 -15.19 4.91
N ILE A 353 -5.38 -14.65 4.54
CA ILE A 353 -5.94 -13.45 5.16
C ILE A 353 -7.15 -13.86 5.99
N ILE A 354 -7.29 -13.30 7.18
CA ILE A 354 -8.52 -13.40 7.97
C ILE A 354 -9.09 -12.02 8.24
N THR A 355 -10.43 -11.93 8.26
CA THR A 355 -11.15 -10.66 8.42
C THR A 355 -12.09 -10.66 9.65
N PRO A 356 -11.58 -10.98 10.88
CA PRO A 356 -12.42 -11.09 12.06
C PRO A 356 -12.93 -9.73 12.53
N HIS A 357 -14.16 -9.69 13.07
CA HIS A 357 -14.57 -8.66 14.02
C HIS A 357 -14.09 -9.04 15.45
N SER A 358 -14.24 -8.15 16.43
CA SER A 358 -13.71 -8.38 17.79
C SER A 358 -14.19 -9.68 18.44
N GLY A 359 -15.43 -10.10 18.19
CA GLY A 359 -15.98 -11.35 18.73
C GLY A 359 -15.36 -12.59 18.07
N GLU A 360 -15.15 -12.58 16.76
CA GLU A 360 -14.46 -13.61 15.99
C GLU A 360 -12.98 -13.68 16.41
N PHE A 361 -12.32 -12.52 16.54
CA PHE A 361 -10.95 -12.46 17.02
C PHE A 361 -10.79 -13.09 18.39
N LYS A 362 -11.71 -12.78 19.34
CA LYS A 362 -11.73 -13.45 20.65
C LYS A 362 -11.83 -14.97 20.52
N ARG A 363 -12.68 -15.46 19.63
CA ARG A 363 -12.92 -16.91 19.43
C ARG A 363 -11.65 -17.63 18.95
N ILE A 364 -10.86 -17.02 18.06
CA ILE A 364 -9.67 -17.63 17.47
C ILE A 364 -8.38 -17.32 18.25
N SER A 365 -8.28 -16.20 18.96
CA SER A 365 -7.10 -15.79 19.71
C SER A 365 -7.19 -16.07 21.23
N GLY A 366 -8.40 -16.35 21.73
CA GLY A 366 -8.66 -16.57 23.14
C GLY A 366 -8.93 -15.29 23.95
N SER A 367 -8.69 -14.09 23.43
CA SER A 367 -8.87 -12.82 24.14
C SER A 367 -9.53 -11.74 23.28
N LEU A 368 -10.28 -10.84 23.94
CA LEU A 368 -10.79 -9.64 23.25
C LEU A 368 -9.61 -8.71 22.89
N PRO A 369 -9.64 -8.08 21.69
CA PRO A 369 -8.65 -7.08 21.36
C PRO A 369 -8.76 -5.88 22.31
N PRO A 370 -7.61 -5.31 22.76
CA PRO A 370 -7.60 -4.12 23.61
C PRO A 370 -8.38 -2.94 23.03
N LYS A 371 -8.85 -2.03 23.89
CA LYS A 371 -9.51 -0.78 23.45
C LYS A 371 -8.50 0.25 22.95
N ASP A 372 -7.36 0.35 23.63
CA ASP A 372 -6.26 1.21 23.21
C ASP A 372 -5.73 0.80 21.84
N LEU A 373 -5.50 1.76 20.94
CA LEU A 373 -5.15 1.49 19.55
C LEU A 373 -3.74 0.89 19.40
N TYR A 374 -2.78 1.35 20.19
CA TYR A 374 -1.42 0.79 20.19
C TYR A 374 -1.42 -0.65 20.68
N ALA A 375 -2.02 -0.90 21.84
CA ALA A 375 -2.12 -2.25 22.41
C ALA A 375 -2.90 -3.20 21.49
N ARG A 376 -3.95 -2.71 20.82
CA ARG A 376 -4.69 -3.46 19.79
C ARG A 376 -3.80 -3.80 18.60
N GLY A 377 -3.02 -2.85 18.10
CA GLY A 377 -2.04 -3.06 17.04
C GLY A 377 -1.03 -4.15 17.40
N MET A 378 -0.48 -4.09 18.62
CA MET A 378 0.45 -5.11 19.13
C MET A 378 -0.21 -6.48 19.29
N SER A 379 -1.46 -6.54 19.79
CA SER A 379 -2.21 -7.80 19.90
C SER A 379 -2.41 -8.48 18.54
N VAL A 380 -2.82 -7.72 17.52
CA VAL A 380 -3.01 -8.24 16.15
C VAL A 380 -1.68 -8.65 15.54
N ARG A 381 -0.63 -7.84 15.72
CA ARG A 381 0.73 -8.15 15.24
C ARG A 381 1.25 -9.46 15.82
N ASN A 382 1.15 -9.64 17.13
CA ASN A 382 1.61 -10.85 17.81
C ASN A 382 0.83 -12.08 17.34
N PHE A 383 -0.49 -11.96 17.17
CA PHE A 383 -1.32 -13.05 16.68
C PHE A 383 -0.97 -13.42 15.23
N ALA A 384 -0.82 -12.45 14.34
CA ALA A 384 -0.40 -12.70 12.96
C ALA A 384 1.01 -13.32 12.89
N GLY A 385 1.95 -12.86 13.73
CA GLY A 385 3.33 -13.36 13.80
C GLY A 385 3.44 -14.81 14.28
N SER A 386 2.44 -15.35 14.98
CA SER A 386 2.45 -16.73 15.46
C SER A 386 2.30 -17.78 14.34
N ALA A 387 2.02 -17.36 13.10
CA ALA A 387 1.78 -18.23 11.95
C ALA A 387 2.93 -18.23 10.91
N ASP A 388 4.15 -17.92 11.33
CA ASP A 388 5.39 -17.99 10.51
C ASP A 388 5.27 -17.24 9.16
N GLY A 389 4.67 -16.04 9.19
CA GLY A 389 4.54 -15.17 8.01
C GLY A 389 3.45 -15.58 7.00
N ARG A 390 2.65 -16.60 7.30
CA ARG A 390 1.57 -17.07 6.42
C ARG A 390 0.22 -16.40 6.68
N LEU A 391 0.11 -15.60 7.74
CA LEU A 391 -1.16 -15.00 8.18
C LEU A 391 -1.12 -13.49 8.12
N THR A 392 -2.08 -12.92 7.43
CA THR A 392 -2.45 -11.50 7.55
C THR A 392 -3.79 -11.39 8.24
N VAL A 393 -3.88 -10.54 9.25
CA VAL A 393 -5.10 -10.27 10.00
C VAL A 393 -5.61 -8.89 9.65
N LEU A 394 -6.87 -8.77 9.25
CA LEU A 394 -7.62 -7.54 9.13
C LEU A 394 -8.70 -7.55 10.22
N LEU A 395 -8.37 -7.04 11.40
CA LEU A 395 -9.32 -6.92 12.52
C LEU A 395 -10.26 -5.75 12.27
N LYS A 396 -11.54 -6.06 12.03
CA LYS A 396 -12.60 -5.08 11.78
C LYS A 396 -12.98 -4.29 13.04
N GLY A 397 -13.18 -2.98 12.91
CA GLY A 397 -13.60 -2.10 14.00
C GLY A 397 -13.94 -0.69 13.53
N ALA A 398 -14.15 0.25 14.47
CA ALA A 398 -14.26 1.68 14.14
C ALA A 398 -12.96 2.22 13.54
N THR A 399 -11.85 1.65 13.95
CA THR A 399 -10.55 1.70 13.27
C THR A 399 -10.14 0.25 13.08
N ASP A 400 -10.01 -0.17 11.82
CA ASP A 400 -9.50 -1.51 11.51
C ASP A 400 -8.01 -1.57 11.82
N VAL A 401 -7.53 -2.76 12.19
CA VAL A 401 -6.09 -3.01 12.40
C VAL A 401 -5.65 -4.13 11.48
N ILE A 402 -4.66 -3.86 10.65
CA ILE A 402 -4.12 -4.81 9.69
C ILE A 402 -2.67 -5.16 10.05
N SER A 403 -2.35 -6.45 10.14
CA SER A 403 -0.98 -6.90 10.38
C SER A 403 -0.68 -8.23 9.72
N ASP A 404 0.57 -8.37 9.26
CA ASP A 404 1.19 -9.61 8.75
C ASP A 404 2.18 -10.22 9.77
N GLY A 405 2.21 -9.71 11.00
CA GLY A 405 3.16 -10.08 12.05
C GLY A 405 4.45 -9.24 12.04
N GLY A 406 4.83 -8.66 10.93
CA GLY A 406 5.95 -7.73 10.79
C GLY A 406 5.50 -6.27 10.85
N SER A 407 4.58 -5.92 10.00
CA SER A 407 4.02 -4.56 9.83
C SER A 407 2.64 -4.43 10.48
N VAL A 408 2.30 -3.21 10.89
CA VAL A 408 0.95 -2.85 11.33
C VAL A 408 0.50 -1.61 10.58
N ARG A 409 -0.73 -1.62 10.08
CA ARG A 409 -1.40 -0.44 9.54
C ARG A 409 -2.83 -0.37 10.05
N PHE A 410 -3.39 0.82 9.97
CA PHE A 410 -4.74 1.12 10.44
C PHE A 410 -5.60 1.62 9.28
N ASN A 411 -6.90 1.34 9.35
CA ASN A 411 -7.87 1.96 8.46
C ASN A 411 -8.93 2.68 9.31
N ARG A 412 -9.19 3.94 8.97
CA ARG A 412 -10.17 4.79 9.67
C ARG A 412 -11.35 5.21 8.78
N THR A 413 -11.38 4.71 7.54
CA THR A 413 -12.53 4.93 6.67
C THR A 413 -13.68 4.02 7.07
N GLY A 414 -14.88 4.47 6.85
CA GLY A 414 -16.11 3.77 7.16
C GLY A 414 -17.11 4.66 7.88
N SER A 415 -18.34 4.17 7.99
CA SER A 415 -19.45 4.87 8.63
C SER A 415 -20.16 3.95 9.61
N PRO A 416 -20.71 4.46 10.72
CA PRO A 416 -21.59 3.69 11.61
C PRO A 416 -22.77 3.03 10.88
N ALA A 417 -23.22 3.62 9.76
CA ALA A 417 -24.28 3.06 8.92
C ALA A 417 -23.91 1.69 8.30
N MET A 418 -22.60 1.37 8.22
CA MET A 418 -22.11 0.07 7.76
C MET A 418 -22.23 -1.05 8.80
N THR A 419 -22.67 -0.75 10.03
CA THR A 419 -22.91 -1.78 11.07
C THR A 419 -24.17 -2.57 10.74
N LYS A 420 -24.09 -3.39 9.68
CA LYS A 420 -25.20 -4.20 9.13
C LYS A 420 -24.70 -5.54 8.61
N GLY A 421 -25.58 -6.53 8.55
CA GLY A 421 -25.30 -7.81 7.91
C GLY A 421 -24.91 -7.63 6.42
N GLY A 422 -23.94 -8.36 5.97
CA GLY A 422 -23.49 -8.36 4.58
C GLY A 422 -22.31 -7.45 4.26
N THR A 423 -22.02 -6.42 5.07
CA THR A 423 -20.91 -5.49 4.82
C THR A 423 -19.54 -6.17 4.99
N GLY A 424 -19.43 -7.16 5.88
CA GLY A 424 -18.26 -8.02 6.03
C GLY A 424 -18.05 -8.90 4.80
N ASP A 425 -19.14 -9.49 4.25
CA ASP A 425 -19.06 -10.32 3.04
C ASP A 425 -18.55 -9.49 1.84
N VAL A 426 -18.98 -8.22 1.73
CA VAL A 426 -18.47 -7.28 0.72
C VAL A 426 -16.96 -7.08 0.89
N LEU A 427 -16.47 -6.83 2.11
CA LEU A 427 -15.04 -6.71 2.39
C LEU A 427 -14.28 -7.98 2.04
N ALA A 428 -14.79 -9.15 2.44
CA ALA A 428 -14.14 -10.43 2.16
C ALA A 428 -13.97 -10.68 0.66
N GLY A 429 -15.02 -10.45 -0.13
CA GLY A 429 -14.99 -10.59 -1.58
C GLY A 429 -14.00 -9.62 -2.26
N LEU A 430 -14.03 -8.35 -1.86
CA LEU A 430 -13.09 -7.33 -2.34
C LEU A 430 -11.64 -7.69 -1.99
N THR A 431 -11.41 -8.16 -0.74
CA THR A 431 -10.09 -8.62 -0.30
C THR A 431 -9.59 -9.77 -1.18
N GLY A 432 -10.45 -10.76 -1.48
CA GLY A 432 -10.11 -11.87 -2.37
C GLY A 432 -9.73 -11.42 -3.79
N ALA A 433 -10.45 -10.44 -4.35
CA ALA A 433 -10.16 -9.88 -5.66
C ALA A 433 -8.79 -9.21 -5.72
N LEU A 434 -8.44 -8.42 -4.70
CA LEU A 434 -7.14 -7.76 -4.62
C LEU A 434 -6.03 -8.78 -4.31
N PHE A 435 -6.27 -9.70 -3.38
CA PHE A 435 -5.30 -10.72 -3.00
C PHE A 435 -4.94 -11.66 -4.16
N SER A 436 -5.85 -11.91 -5.08
CA SER A 436 -5.54 -12.70 -6.28
C SER A 436 -4.37 -12.13 -7.11
N ARG A 437 -4.05 -10.84 -6.98
CA ARG A 437 -3.12 -10.08 -7.82
C ARG A 437 -1.95 -9.41 -7.08
N MET A 438 -1.97 -9.38 -5.75
CA MET A 438 -0.97 -8.69 -4.95
C MET A 438 -0.66 -9.43 -3.64
N SER A 439 0.18 -8.85 -2.78
CA SER A 439 0.53 -9.41 -1.47
C SER A 439 -0.69 -9.43 -0.53
N ALA A 440 -0.69 -10.34 0.45
CA ALA A 440 -1.75 -10.43 1.45
C ALA A 440 -1.93 -9.13 2.23
N PHE A 441 -0.82 -8.56 2.72
CA PHE A 441 -0.84 -7.34 3.53
C PHE A 441 -1.37 -6.13 2.76
N ASP A 442 -0.89 -5.91 1.53
CA ASP A 442 -1.35 -4.79 0.71
C ASP A 442 -2.82 -4.96 0.30
N ALA A 443 -3.23 -6.19 -0.06
CA ALA A 443 -4.63 -6.50 -0.39
C ALA A 443 -5.57 -6.20 0.79
N ALA A 444 -5.20 -6.61 2.01
CA ALA A 444 -5.98 -6.34 3.21
C ALA A 444 -6.06 -4.83 3.52
N CYS A 445 -4.94 -4.10 3.41
CA CYS A 445 -4.91 -2.65 3.62
C CYS A 445 -5.79 -1.90 2.63
N ILE A 446 -5.63 -2.20 1.35
CA ILE A 446 -6.32 -1.49 0.26
C ILE A 446 -7.81 -1.84 0.25
N SER A 447 -8.17 -3.11 0.48
CA SER A 447 -9.58 -3.52 0.54
C SER A 447 -10.31 -2.87 1.73
N ALA A 448 -9.68 -2.78 2.90
CA ALA A 448 -10.24 -2.08 4.05
C ALA A 448 -10.55 -0.61 3.72
N TRP A 449 -9.58 0.08 3.09
CA TRP A 449 -9.76 1.47 2.70
C TRP A 449 -10.85 1.65 1.65
N ILE A 450 -10.83 0.85 0.56
CA ILE A 450 -11.85 0.94 -0.50
C ILE A 450 -13.25 0.66 0.05
N ASN A 451 -13.39 -0.41 0.86
CA ASN A 451 -14.68 -0.78 1.44
C ASN A 451 -15.23 0.32 2.36
N GLY A 452 -14.37 0.88 3.21
CA GLY A 452 -14.74 1.99 4.09
C GLY A 452 -15.13 3.25 3.32
N ALA A 453 -14.31 3.70 2.36
CA ALA A 453 -14.58 4.87 1.53
C ALA A 453 -15.85 4.71 0.66
N ALA A 454 -16.08 3.51 0.11
CA ALA A 454 -17.31 3.17 -0.61
C ALA A 454 -18.53 3.23 0.33
N GLY A 455 -18.36 2.73 1.55
CA GLY A 455 -19.38 2.77 2.59
C GLY A 455 -19.71 4.19 3.05
N GLU A 456 -18.71 5.06 3.24
CA GLU A 456 -18.92 6.49 3.54
C GLU A 456 -19.74 7.18 2.45
N LYS A 457 -19.39 6.90 1.18
CA LYS A 457 -20.09 7.48 0.03
C LYS A 457 -21.54 6.99 -0.07
N ALA A 458 -21.78 5.71 0.16
CA ALA A 458 -23.13 5.14 0.22
C ALA A 458 -23.91 5.69 1.43
N ALA A 459 -23.27 5.83 2.60
CA ALA A 459 -23.88 6.38 3.80
C ALA A 459 -24.31 7.85 3.62
N GLY A 460 -23.53 8.64 2.86
CA GLY A 460 -23.90 10.00 2.48
C GLY A 460 -25.23 10.10 1.71
N LEU A 461 -25.59 9.02 0.97
CA LEU A 461 -26.82 8.96 0.20
C LEU A 461 -27.97 8.34 1.00
N TYR A 462 -27.72 7.24 1.70
CA TYR A 462 -28.76 6.39 2.27
C TYR A 462 -28.82 6.42 3.80
N GLN A 463 -27.83 7.01 4.46
CA GLN A 463 -27.73 7.10 5.92
C GLN A 463 -27.99 5.71 6.58
N ASN A 464 -28.89 5.61 7.54
CA ASN A 464 -29.26 4.36 8.18
C ASN A 464 -30.02 3.38 7.27
N GLY A 465 -30.43 3.80 6.08
CA GLY A 465 -31.03 2.96 5.03
C GLY A 465 -30.03 2.21 4.16
N LEU A 466 -28.70 2.45 4.33
CA LEU A 466 -27.63 1.80 3.57
C LEU A 466 -27.78 0.28 3.56
N LEU A 467 -27.61 -0.34 2.41
CA LEU A 467 -27.51 -1.79 2.21
C LEU A 467 -26.08 -2.18 1.84
N ALA A 468 -25.72 -3.44 2.09
CA ALA A 468 -24.40 -3.95 1.68
C ALA A 468 -24.18 -3.85 0.15
N SER A 469 -25.24 -4.01 -0.65
CA SER A 469 -25.22 -3.83 -2.11
C SER A 469 -24.90 -2.40 -2.53
N ASP A 470 -25.29 -1.39 -1.77
CA ASP A 470 -24.98 0.00 -2.08
C ASP A 470 -23.47 0.28 -2.00
N ILE A 471 -22.77 -0.42 -1.08
CA ILE A 471 -21.31 -0.35 -0.98
C ILE A 471 -20.68 -0.94 -2.25
N ILE A 472 -21.16 -2.10 -2.71
CA ILE A 472 -20.66 -2.78 -3.92
C ILE A 472 -20.74 -1.85 -5.13
N ASP A 473 -21.81 -1.09 -5.27
CA ASP A 473 -22.01 -0.16 -6.36
C ASP A 473 -21.05 1.05 -6.33
N LYS A 474 -20.49 1.38 -5.16
CA LYS A 474 -19.53 2.46 -4.98
C LYS A 474 -18.07 2.02 -5.14
N ILE A 475 -17.76 0.74 -5.06
CA ILE A 475 -16.38 0.23 -5.20
C ILE A 475 -15.70 0.73 -6.48
N PRO A 476 -16.31 0.64 -7.70
CA PRO A 476 -15.64 1.10 -8.92
C PRO A 476 -15.35 2.60 -8.93
N GLU A 477 -16.19 3.39 -8.31
CA GLU A 477 -16.02 4.83 -8.21
C GLU A 477 -14.83 5.19 -7.35
N ILE A 478 -14.65 4.50 -6.20
CA ILE A 478 -13.48 4.67 -5.34
C ILE A 478 -12.19 4.18 -6.03
N MET A 479 -12.24 3.03 -6.71
CA MET A 479 -11.06 2.49 -7.39
C MET A 479 -10.57 3.32 -8.57
N ASN A 480 -11.42 4.14 -9.18
CA ASN A 480 -11.10 4.99 -10.33
C ASN A 480 -11.00 6.47 -9.98
N MET A 481 -10.95 6.83 -8.68
CA MET A 481 -10.77 8.23 -8.29
C MET A 481 -9.40 8.74 -8.72
N GLU A 482 -9.31 10.00 -9.10
CA GLU A 482 -8.05 10.70 -9.33
C GLU A 482 -7.35 10.99 -7.98
N ILE A 483 -6.04 10.69 -7.91
CA ILE A 483 -5.24 10.80 -6.69
C ILE A 483 -4.13 11.85 -6.89
#